data_e83067314581b1046b10198dd7775b16
#
_entry.id   e83067314581b1046b10198dd7775b16
#
_cell.length_a   1.000
_cell.length_b   1.000
_cell.length_c   1.000
_cell.angle_alpha   90.00
_cell.angle_beta   90.00
_cell.angle_gamma   90.00
#
_symmetry.space_group_name_H-M   'P 1'
#
loop_
_entity.id
_entity.type
_entity.pdbx_description
1 polymer ?
#
loop_
_entity_poly.entity_id
_entity_poly.type
_entity_poly.pdbx_seq_one_letter_code
_entity_poly.pdbx_strand_id
1 'polypeptide(L)'
;MPKRSRPMLRISHYLRALAQPATEVLGARSASGKRPPVVIWNLLRRCNLTCKHCYATSADSEFRDELDTAEALKVIDDLHEAGVRVLILSGGEPLLRADIFQLADYARDKGFFVALSTNGTLIDESNIERIAAAQFDYVGISIDGLEAVHDEWRQLKGSFAASMHA
;
A
#
# COMPACT_ATOMS: atom_id res chain seq x y z
N MET A 1 30.48 -1.17 -13.41
CA MET A 1 29.21 -0.85 -14.08
C MET A 1 28.43 0.06 -13.14
N PRO A 2 27.97 1.24 -13.53
CA PRO A 2 27.23 2.13 -12.65
C PRO A 2 25.86 1.55 -12.39
N LYS A 3 25.49 1.39 -11.09
CA LYS A 3 24.13 1.03 -10.65
C LYS A 3 23.17 2.12 -11.14
N ARG A 4 22.25 1.77 -12.02
CA ARG A 4 21.13 2.64 -12.39
C ARG A 4 20.25 2.83 -11.16
N SER A 5 20.29 4.00 -10.54
CA SER A 5 19.30 4.41 -9.54
C SER A 5 17.93 4.43 -10.22
N ARG A 6 17.00 3.58 -9.77
CA ARG A 6 15.60 3.68 -10.19
C ARG A 6 15.05 5.01 -9.64
N PRO A 7 14.43 5.85 -10.47
CA PRO A 7 13.88 7.10 -9.97
C PRO A 7 12.73 6.81 -9.00
N MET A 8 12.79 7.37 -7.79
CA MET A 8 11.65 7.39 -6.88
C MET A 8 10.46 8.03 -7.56
N LEU A 9 9.32 7.37 -7.54
CA LEU A 9 8.08 7.88 -8.12
C LEU A 9 7.61 9.08 -7.27
N ARG A 10 7.84 10.29 -7.77
CA ARG A 10 7.28 11.50 -7.14
C ARG A 10 5.80 11.56 -7.49
N ILE A 11 4.94 11.87 -6.53
CA ILE A 11 3.48 12.10 -6.73
C ILE A 11 3.24 13.02 -7.93
N SER A 12 4.10 14.05 -8.12
CA SER A 12 4.06 14.93 -9.28
C SER A 12 4.28 14.21 -10.62
N HIS A 13 5.07 13.13 -10.65
CA HIS A 13 5.24 12.30 -11.85
C HIS A 13 4.01 11.45 -12.11
N TYR A 14 3.41 10.89 -11.06
CA TYR A 14 2.16 10.15 -11.16
C TYR A 14 1.01 11.04 -11.63
N LEU A 15 0.86 12.23 -11.06
CA LEU A 15 -0.15 13.20 -11.49
C LEU A 15 0.08 13.68 -12.93
N ARG A 16 1.33 13.83 -13.38
CA ARG A 16 1.66 14.14 -14.79
C ARG A 16 1.36 12.96 -15.71
N ALA A 17 1.66 11.73 -15.29
CA ALA A 17 1.31 10.53 -16.04
C ALA A 17 -0.22 10.36 -16.16
N LEU A 18 -0.97 10.74 -15.12
CA LEU A 18 -2.44 10.80 -15.16
C LEU A 18 -2.98 11.91 -16.08
N ALA A 19 -2.21 12.99 -16.30
CA ALA A 19 -2.58 14.09 -17.19
C ALA A 19 -2.19 13.84 -18.66
N GLN A 20 -1.29 12.89 -18.93
CA GLN A 20 -0.97 12.45 -20.28
C GLN A 20 -2.02 11.44 -20.77
N PRO A 21 -2.36 11.42 -22.07
CA PRO A 21 -3.30 10.43 -22.57
C PRO A 21 -2.77 9.02 -22.28
N ALA A 22 -3.56 8.25 -21.54
CA ALA A 22 -3.22 6.99 -20.90
C ALA A 22 -2.96 5.81 -21.89
N THR A 23 -2.30 6.04 -23.00
CA THR A 23 -2.03 5.03 -24.03
C THR A 23 -0.77 4.22 -23.78
N GLU A 24 0.11 4.60 -22.84
CA GLU A 24 1.40 3.92 -22.68
C GLU A 24 1.73 3.42 -21.26
N VAL A 25 1.03 3.87 -20.20
CA VAL A 25 1.39 3.51 -18.82
C VAL A 25 0.42 2.52 -18.17
N LEU A 26 -0.81 2.50 -18.61
CA LEU A 26 -1.84 1.54 -18.19
C LEU A 26 -2.48 0.98 -19.46
N GLY A 27 -1.86 -0.03 -20.04
CA GLY A 27 -2.32 -0.67 -21.26
C GLY A 27 -3.72 -1.25 -21.15
N ALA A 28 -4.71 -0.45 -21.33
CA ALA A 28 -6.04 -0.67 -21.88
C ALA A 28 -6.98 0.46 -21.43
N ARG A 29 -7.42 1.27 -22.38
CA ARG A 29 -8.64 2.05 -22.19
C ARG A 29 -9.78 1.07 -22.02
N SER A 30 -10.53 1.16 -20.91
CA SER A 30 -11.87 0.61 -20.86
C SER A 30 -12.61 1.06 -22.14
N ALA A 31 -13.39 0.17 -22.76
CA ALA A 31 -14.17 0.48 -23.95
C ALA A 31 -15.10 1.71 -23.80
N SER A 32 -15.29 2.19 -22.57
CA SER A 32 -16.09 3.38 -22.24
C SER A 32 -15.29 4.69 -22.17
N GLY A 33 -13.96 4.68 -22.41
CA GLY A 33 -13.11 5.88 -22.29
C GLY A 33 -12.90 6.41 -20.86
N LYS A 34 -13.44 5.74 -19.85
CA LYS A 34 -13.28 6.09 -18.43
C LYS A 34 -11.97 5.52 -17.90
N ARG A 35 -11.33 6.26 -17.00
CA ARG A 35 -10.13 5.75 -16.27
C ARG A 35 -10.54 4.56 -15.40
N PRO A 36 -9.73 3.51 -15.31
CA PRO A 36 -10.01 2.40 -14.42
C PRO A 36 -10.06 2.90 -12.97
N PRO A 37 -10.94 2.35 -12.14
CA PRO A 37 -11.01 2.72 -10.74
C PRO A 37 -9.73 2.31 -9.99
N VAL A 38 -9.37 3.13 -8.99
CA VAL A 38 -8.33 2.84 -8.00
C VAL A 38 -9.03 2.39 -6.73
N VAL A 39 -8.62 1.26 -6.17
CA VAL A 39 -9.15 0.76 -4.91
C VAL A 39 -8.07 0.85 -3.85
N ILE A 40 -8.39 1.49 -2.73
CA ILE A 40 -7.62 1.45 -1.50
C ILE A 40 -8.34 0.46 -0.59
N TRP A 41 -7.68 -0.64 -0.27
CA TRP A 41 -8.29 -1.71 0.51
C TRP A 41 -7.69 -1.77 1.90
N ASN A 42 -8.51 -1.48 2.90
CA ASN A 42 -8.15 -1.70 4.29
C ASN A 42 -8.32 -3.19 4.63
N LEU A 43 -7.22 -3.94 4.54
CA LEU A 43 -7.18 -5.40 4.69
C LEU A 43 -7.47 -5.86 6.11
N LEU A 44 -7.13 -5.02 7.09
CA LEU A 44 -7.31 -5.30 8.51
C LEU A 44 -7.42 -3.98 9.28
N ARG A 45 -7.96 -4.06 10.50
CA ARG A 45 -8.03 -2.93 11.43
C ARG A 45 -6.89 -2.92 12.44
N ARG A 46 -6.22 -4.06 12.65
CA ARG A 46 -5.08 -4.14 13.57
C ARG A 46 -3.96 -3.20 13.12
N CYS A 47 -3.40 -2.45 14.07
CA CYS A 47 -2.29 -1.54 13.85
C CYS A 47 -1.45 -1.46 15.12
N ASN A 48 -0.15 -1.38 14.95
CA ASN A 48 0.79 -1.15 16.05
C ASN A 48 0.86 0.33 16.50
N LEU A 49 0.07 1.22 15.87
CA LEU A 49 -0.05 2.64 16.22
C LEU A 49 -1.50 3.00 16.55
N THR A 50 -1.68 4.05 17.38
CA THR A 50 -2.98 4.59 17.79
C THR A 50 -3.10 6.07 17.45
N CYS A 51 -2.90 6.40 16.16
CA CYS A 51 -2.83 7.77 15.67
C CYS A 51 -4.06 8.61 16.01
N LYS A 52 -3.87 9.89 16.40
CA LYS A 52 -4.96 10.82 16.74
C LYS A 52 -5.97 11.04 15.60
N HIS A 53 -5.51 10.94 14.35
CA HIS A 53 -6.32 11.17 13.14
C HIS A 53 -6.75 9.88 12.43
N CYS A 54 -6.63 8.72 13.10
CA CYS A 54 -6.96 7.44 12.48
C CYS A 54 -8.46 7.32 12.18
N TYR A 55 -8.81 7.27 10.89
CA TYR A 55 -10.20 7.08 10.46
C TYR A 55 -10.69 5.62 10.61
N ALA A 56 -9.75 4.67 10.64
CA ALA A 56 -10.07 3.23 10.71
C ALA A 56 -10.33 2.73 12.13
N THR A 57 -10.20 3.60 13.16
CA THR A 57 -10.31 3.20 14.58
C THR A 57 -9.46 1.97 14.91
N SER A 58 -8.22 1.98 14.44
CA SER A 58 -7.27 0.88 14.60
C SER A 58 -6.77 0.77 16.03
N ALA A 59 -6.43 -0.45 16.43
CA ALA A 59 -5.81 -0.77 17.72
C ALA A 59 -4.90 -2.00 17.55
N ASP A 60 -3.95 -2.18 18.47
CA ASP A 60 -3.14 -3.40 18.49
C ASP A 60 -3.92 -4.56 19.16
N SER A 61 -4.96 -4.99 18.48
CA SER A 61 -5.79 -6.11 18.87
C SER A 61 -6.34 -6.81 17.64
N GLU A 62 -6.72 -8.06 17.80
CA GLU A 62 -7.45 -8.78 16.76
C GLU A 62 -8.90 -8.25 16.67
N PHE A 63 -9.36 -8.07 15.45
CA PHE A 63 -10.72 -7.70 15.14
C PHE A 63 -11.45 -8.92 14.58
N ARG A 64 -12.70 -9.07 15.00
CA ARG A 64 -13.59 -10.11 14.44
C ARG A 64 -14.04 -9.70 13.05
N ASP A 65 -14.44 -10.68 12.25
CA ASP A 65 -15.03 -10.47 10.92
C ASP A 65 -14.07 -9.84 9.89
N GLU A 66 -12.75 -9.99 10.08
CA GLU A 66 -11.78 -9.74 9.04
C GLU A 66 -11.75 -10.92 8.06
N LEU A 67 -11.62 -10.62 6.77
CA LEU A 67 -11.58 -11.65 5.73
C LEU A 67 -10.36 -12.57 5.93
N ASP A 68 -10.57 -13.86 5.79
CA ASP A 68 -9.47 -14.81 5.70
C ASP A 68 -8.74 -14.72 4.34
N THR A 69 -7.70 -15.52 4.17
CA THR A 69 -6.90 -15.51 2.93
C THR A 69 -7.72 -15.90 1.72
N ALA A 70 -8.59 -16.91 1.83
CA ALA A 70 -9.39 -17.41 0.70
C ALA A 70 -10.43 -16.37 0.27
N GLU A 71 -11.09 -15.74 1.23
CA GLU A 71 -12.03 -14.66 1.00
C GLU A 71 -11.33 -13.43 0.39
N ALA A 72 -10.13 -13.08 0.88
CA ALA A 72 -9.34 -11.98 0.35
C ALA A 72 -8.90 -12.22 -1.10
N LEU A 73 -8.49 -13.44 -1.45
CA LEU A 73 -8.17 -13.82 -2.84
C LEU A 73 -9.40 -13.68 -3.74
N LYS A 74 -10.57 -14.10 -3.26
CA LYS A 74 -11.82 -13.93 -4.00
C LYS A 74 -12.17 -12.46 -4.24
N VAL A 75 -11.95 -11.59 -3.27
CA VAL A 75 -12.14 -10.13 -3.46
C VAL A 75 -11.22 -9.60 -4.57
N ILE A 76 -9.97 -10.08 -4.65
CA ILE A 76 -9.05 -9.69 -5.73
C ILE A 76 -9.61 -10.13 -7.09
N ASP A 77 -10.17 -11.33 -7.19
CA ASP A 77 -10.82 -11.80 -8.41
C ASP A 77 -12.00 -10.91 -8.80
N ASP A 78 -12.90 -10.63 -7.84
CA ASP A 78 -14.07 -9.78 -8.06
C ASP A 78 -13.68 -8.35 -8.50
N LEU A 79 -12.61 -7.79 -7.91
CA LEU A 79 -12.05 -6.49 -8.31
C LEU A 79 -11.46 -6.52 -9.72
N HIS A 80 -10.79 -7.61 -10.09
CA HIS A 80 -10.25 -7.80 -11.43
C HIS A 80 -11.37 -7.85 -12.49
N GLU A 81 -12.42 -8.63 -12.22
CA GLU A 81 -13.61 -8.73 -13.08
C GLU A 81 -14.35 -7.39 -13.20
N ALA A 82 -14.40 -6.61 -12.11
CA ALA A 82 -14.94 -5.25 -12.10
C ALA A 82 -14.10 -4.22 -12.88
N GLY A 83 -12.94 -4.63 -13.41
CA GLY A 83 -12.08 -3.77 -14.22
C GLY A 83 -11.17 -2.85 -13.40
N VAL A 84 -11.00 -3.09 -12.09
CA VAL A 84 -10.00 -2.39 -11.26
C VAL A 84 -8.61 -2.74 -11.77
N ARG A 85 -7.72 -1.74 -11.84
CA ARG A 85 -6.34 -1.92 -12.30
C ARG A 85 -5.29 -1.49 -11.28
N VAL A 86 -5.68 -0.71 -10.28
CA VAL A 86 -4.79 -0.23 -9.23
C VAL A 86 -5.36 -0.66 -7.90
N LEU A 87 -4.58 -1.44 -7.15
CA LEU A 87 -4.93 -1.92 -5.82
C LEU A 87 -3.89 -1.42 -4.82
N ILE A 88 -4.33 -0.63 -3.87
CA ILE A 88 -3.49 -0.14 -2.77
C ILE A 88 -3.83 -0.96 -1.53
N LEU A 89 -2.91 -1.80 -1.12
CA LEU A 89 -3.02 -2.60 0.09
C LEU A 89 -2.70 -1.69 1.29
N SER A 90 -3.69 -1.52 2.15
CA SER A 90 -3.67 -0.63 3.31
C SER A 90 -4.38 -1.30 4.50
N GLY A 91 -4.78 -0.51 5.50
CA GLY A 91 -5.54 -1.02 6.63
C GLY A 91 -5.28 -0.23 7.89
N GLY A 92 -5.20 -0.90 9.03
CA GLY A 92 -4.47 -0.41 10.18
C GLY A 92 -2.98 -0.36 9.82
N GLU A 93 -2.29 -1.50 9.95
CA GLU A 93 -0.94 -1.65 9.41
C GLU A 93 -0.87 -2.95 8.59
N PRO A 94 -0.78 -2.86 7.25
CA PRO A 94 -0.87 -4.04 6.38
C PRO A 94 0.25 -5.06 6.61
N LEU A 95 1.42 -4.65 7.09
CA LEU A 95 2.53 -5.56 7.39
C LEU A 95 2.26 -6.46 8.62
N LEU A 96 1.22 -6.19 9.41
CA LEU A 96 0.75 -7.10 10.47
C LEU A 96 -0.09 -8.27 9.93
N ARG A 97 -0.51 -8.21 8.67
CA ARG A 97 -1.26 -9.29 8.05
C ARG A 97 -0.31 -10.37 7.53
N ALA A 98 -0.45 -11.60 8.04
CA ALA A 98 0.50 -12.68 7.77
C ALA A 98 0.62 -13.05 6.27
N ASP A 99 -0.49 -12.95 5.54
CA ASP A 99 -0.60 -13.31 4.12
C ASP A 99 -0.45 -12.11 3.15
N ILE A 100 -0.03 -10.92 3.63
CA ILE A 100 0.08 -9.69 2.83
C ILE A 100 0.86 -9.89 1.53
N PHE A 101 1.96 -10.62 1.58
CA PHE A 101 2.80 -10.86 0.41
C PHE A 101 2.15 -11.84 -0.58
N GLN A 102 1.44 -12.86 -0.07
CA GLN A 102 0.66 -13.77 -0.91
C GLN A 102 -0.44 -13.02 -1.66
N LEU A 103 -1.14 -12.11 -0.98
CA LEU A 103 -2.18 -11.28 -1.60
C LEU A 103 -1.59 -10.33 -2.65
N ALA A 104 -0.41 -9.74 -2.36
CA ALA A 104 0.29 -8.86 -3.29
C ALA A 104 0.73 -9.61 -4.55
N ASP A 105 1.33 -10.79 -4.39
CA ASP A 105 1.76 -11.64 -5.50
C ASP A 105 0.57 -12.04 -6.36
N TYR A 106 -0.52 -12.50 -5.73
CA TYR A 106 -1.73 -12.88 -6.45
C TYR A 106 -2.35 -11.72 -7.23
N ALA A 107 -2.44 -10.54 -6.63
CA ALA A 107 -2.94 -9.35 -7.32
C ALA A 107 -2.05 -8.98 -8.52
N ARG A 108 -0.72 -9.05 -8.35
CA ARG A 108 0.23 -8.78 -9.43
C ARG A 108 0.06 -9.78 -10.59
N ASP A 109 -0.07 -11.07 -10.27
CA ASP A 109 -0.29 -12.12 -11.29
C ASP A 109 -1.60 -11.93 -12.07
N LYS A 110 -2.60 -11.29 -11.46
CA LYS A 110 -3.83 -10.84 -12.12
C LYS A 110 -3.65 -9.54 -12.93
N GLY A 111 -2.48 -8.94 -12.91
CA GLY A 111 -2.18 -7.72 -13.69
C GLY A 111 -2.58 -6.42 -13.03
N PHE A 112 -2.78 -6.39 -11.71
CA PHE A 112 -2.93 -5.13 -10.97
C PHE A 112 -1.60 -4.38 -10.88
N PHE A 113 -1.69 -3.06 -10.89
CA PHE A 113 -0.68 -2.20 -10.26
C PHE A 113 -0.89 -2.31 -8.74
N VAL A 114 0.07 -2.89 -8.03
CA VAL A 114 -0.05 -3.17 -6.60
C VAL A 114 0.80 -2.20 -5.79
N ALA A 115 0.16 -1.45 -4.91
CA ALA A 115 0.83 -0.53 -4.00
C ALA A 115 0.65 -0.97 -2.54
N LEU A 116 1.66 -0.69 -1.72
CA LEU A 116 1.61 -0.85 -0.26
C LEU A 116 1.55 0.54 0.38
N SER A 117 0.59 0.75 1.29
CA SER A 117 0.49 1.95 2.12
C SER A 117 0.66 1.57 3.58
N THR A 118 1.80 1.92 4.17
CA THR A 118 2.23 1.50 5.50
C THR A 118 2.61 2.71 6.36
N ASN A 119 2.60 2.55 7.68
CA ASN A 119 3.21 3.52 8.59
C ASN A 119 4.75 3.45 8.59
N GLY A 120 5.33 2.38 8.05
CA GLY A 120 6.77 2.17 7.91
C GLY A 120 7.48 1.65 9.16
N THR A 121 6.87 1.74 10.34
CA THR A 121 7.56 1.43 11.61
C THR A 121 7.90 -0.06 11.79
N LEU A 122 7.34 -0.93 10.96
CA LEU A 122 7.61 -2.37 10.96
C LEU A 122 8.58 -2.80 9.84
N ILE A 123 9.09 -1.86 9.05
CA ILE A 123 10.08 -2.17 8.02
C ILE A 123 11.47 -2.14 8.66
N ASP A 124 12.13 -3.27 8.64
CA ASP A 124 13.47 -3.45 9.21
C ASP A 124 14.30 -4.47 8.41
N GLU A 125 15.52 -4.74 8.86
CA GLU A 125 16.44 -5.68 8.23
C GLU A 125 15.88 -7.11 8.12
N SER A 126 14.91 -7.49 8.98
CA SER A 126 14.32 -8.83 8.97
C SER A 126 13.31 -9.05 7.84
N ASN A 127 12.72 -7.98 7.31
CA ASN A 127 11.65 -8.08 6.32
C ASN A 127 11.87 -7.26 5.03
N ILE A 128 12.87 -6.38 4.98
CA ILE A 128 13.13 -5.52 3.81
C ILE A 128 13.38 -6.34 2.53
N GLU A 129 14.08 -7.47 2.63
CA GLU A 129 14.32 -8.33 1.47
C GLU A 129 13.01 -8.94 0.95
N ARG A 130 12.11 -9.31 1.86
CA ARG A 130 10.79 -9.86 1.51
C ARG A 130 9.89 -8.80 0.87
N ILE A 131 9.93 -7.57 1.37
CA ILE A 131 9.22 -6.43 0.78
C ILE A 131 9.76 -6.14 -0.63
N ALA A 132 11.09 -6.17 -0.80
CA ALA A 132 11.72 -5.99 -2.11
C ALA A 132 11.37 -7.12 -3.09
N ALA A 133 11.33 -8.38 -2.61
CA ALA A 133 10.96 -9.54 -3.42
C ALA A 133 9.49 -9.53 -3.86
N ALA A 134 8.60 -8.93 -3.07
CA ALA A 134 7.18 -8.79 -3.42
C ALA A 134 6.93 -7.86 -4.61
N GLN A 135 7.95 -7.08 -5.03
CA GLN A 135 7.90 -6.23 -6.22
C GLN A 135 6.67 -5.32 -6.29
N PHE A 136 6.32 -4.68 -5.17
CA PHE A 136 5.31 -3.63 -5.19
C PHE A 136 5.68 -2.55 -6.22
N ASP A 137 4.70 -2.13 -7.01
CA ASP A 137 4.88 -1.03 -7.96
C ASP A 137 5.10 0.31 -7.26
N TYR A 138 4.58 0.44 -6.05
CA TYR A 138 4.74 1.60 -5.19
C TYR A 138 4.66 1.20 -3.70
N VAL A 139 5.54 1.77 -2.90
CA VAL A 139 5.45 1.71 -1.43
C VAL A 139 5.35 3.14 -0.90
N GLY A 140 4.26 3.43 -0.23
CA GLY A 140 3.99 4.72 0.42
C GLY A 140 4.16 4.61 1.92
N ILE A 141 5.08 5.42 2.49
CA ILE A 141 5.26 5.55 3.92
C ILE A 141 4.57 6.82 4.40
N SER A 142 3.73 6.68 5.42
CA SER A 142 2.90 7.77 5.93
C SER A 142 3.70 8.67 6.87
N ILE A 143 3.96 9.92 6.49
CA ILE A 143 4.65 10.94 7.30
C ILE A 143 3.74 12.14 7.51
N ASP A 144 3.57 12.58 8.77
CA ASP A 144 2.66 13.68 9.14
C ASP A 144 3.38 15.01 9.43
N GLY A 145 4.68 15.05 9.30
CA GLY A 145 5.49 16.23 9.56
C GLY A 145 6.88 15.90 10.07
N LEU A 146 7.54 16.85 10.72
CA LEU A 146 8.82 16.61 11.39
C LEU A 146 8.60 15.79 12.68
N GLU A 147 9.69 15.25 13.22
CA GLU A 147 9.73 14.28 14.31
C GLU A 147 8.72 14.55 15.44
N ALA A 148 8.76 15.74 16.03
CA ALA A 148 7.89 16.07 17.18
C ALA A 148 6.40 16.03 16.82
N VAL A 149 6.04 16.53 15.62
CA VAL A 149 4.65 16.52 15.13
C VAL A 149 4.22 15.12 14.76
N HIS A 150 5.07 14.40 14.04
CA HIS A 150 4.78 13.02 13.61
C HIS A 150 4.57 12.11 14.84
N ASP A 151 5.50 12.09 15.78
CA ASP A 151 5.42 11.25 16.98
C ASP A 151 4.18 11.58 17.83
N GLU A 152 3.85 12.88 17.95
CA GLU A 152 2.64 13.31 18.65
C GLU A 152 1.37 12.81 17.98
N TRP A 153 1.26 12.94 16.64
CA TRP A 153 0.08 12.51 15.90
C TRP A 153 -0.04 10.99 15.82
N ARG A 154 1.08 10.28 15.72
CA ARG A 154 1.15 8.80 15.71
C ARG A 154 1.03 8.19 17.11
N GLN A 155 1.11 9.01 18.17
CA GLN A 155 1.08 8.59 19.57
C GLN A 155 2.16 7.57 19.92
N LEU A 156 3.30 7.63 19.25
CA LEU A 156 4.46 6.78 19.51
C LEU A 156 5.75 7.57 19.33
N LYS A 157 6.45 7.81 20.44
CA LYS A 157 7.77 8.43 20.39
C LYS A 157 8.75 7.55 19.61
N GLY A 158 9.47 8.16 18.66
CA GLY A 158 10.42 7.46 17.79
C GLY A 158 9.78 6.88 16.53
N SER A 159 8.47 7.03 16.33
CA SER A 159 7.79 6.55 15.11
C SER A 159 8.32 7.27 13.87
N PHE A 160 8.67 8.55 13.97
CA PHE A 160 9.30 9.28 12.86
C PHE A 160 10.63 8.67 12.46
N ALA A 161 11.51 8.42 13.42
CA ALA A 161 12.82 7.83 13.14
C ALA A 161 12.67 6.43 12.51
N ALA A 162 11.76 5.59 13.03
CA ALA A 162 11.47 4.28 12.48
C ALA A 162 10.93 4.37 11.04
N SER A 163 9.94 5.25 10.78
CA SER A 163 9.36 5.43 9.44
C SER A 163 10.36 6.04 8.43
N MET A 164 11.34 6.82 8.90
CA MET A 164 12.40 7.39 8.05
C MET A 164 13.54 6.40 7.78
N HIS A 165 13.67 5.38 8.61
CA HIS A 165 14.65 4.31 8.42
C HIS A 165 14.17 3.25 7.43
N ALA A 166 12.85 3.13 7.28
CA ALA A 166 12.19 2.23 6.34
C ALA A 166 12.50 2.59 4.89
#